data_fdb1ca299de0d8b40c57d77494bbf9dd
#
_entry.id   fdb1ca299de0d8b40c57d77494bbf9dd
#
_cell.length_a   1.000
_cell.length_b   1.000
_cell.length_c   1.000
_cell.angle_alpha   90.00
_cell.angle_beta   90.00
_cell.angle_gamma   90.00
#
_symmetry.space_group_name_H-M   'P 1'
#
loop_
_entity.id
_entity.type
_entity.pdbx_description
1 polymer ?
#
loop_
_entity_poly.entity_id
_entity_poly.type
_entity_poly.pdbx_seq_one_letter_code
_entity_poly.pdbx_strand_id
1 'polypeptide(L)'
;MQATMKAPADLLLLPQWVVPVESEGPLAGHAVVVEDGRILDVLPADAAQARYDAVQTLPLPGRALIPGLVNLHGHAAMSLFRGYADDLPLMAWLNDRIWPAEKKHVSEAFVRDGTLLP
;
A
#
# COMPACT_ATOMS: atom_id res chain seq x y z
N MET A 1 42.56 -12.09 5.07
CA MET A 1 41.10 -12.15 5.10
C MET A 1 40.61 -10.87 4.46
N GLN A 2 40.16 -10.92 3.19
CA GLN A 2 39.57 -9.75 2.53
C GLN A 2 38.20 -9.47 3.17
N ALA A 3 38.04 -8.30 3.77
CA ALA A 3 36.73 -7.84 4.19
C ALA A 3 35.82 -7.76 2.94
N THR A 4 34.82 -8.58 2.87
CA THR A 4 33.81 -8.52 1.79
C THR A 4 33.15 -7.16 1.89
N MET A 5 33.32 -6.31 0.87
CA MET A 5 32.66 -5.01 0.82
C MET A 5 31.13 -5.24 0.80
N LYS A 6 30.43 -4.55 1.69
CA LYS A 6 28.97 -4.58 1.72
C LYS A 6 28.41 -3.86 0.50
N ALA A 7 27.28 -4.34 -0.01
CA ALA A 7 26.56 -3.65 -1.07
C ALA A 7 25.82 -2.43 -0.49
N PRO A 8 25.74 -1.30 -1.22
CA PRO A 8 24.99 -0.14 -0.78
C PRO A 8 23.50 -0.45 -0.75
N ALA A 9 22.77 0.25 0.12
CA ALA A 9 21.31 0.29 0.14
C ALA A 9 20.86 1.63 0.76
N ASP A 10 19.66 2.09 0.40
CA ASP A 10 19.09 3.31 0.99
C ASP A 10 18.50 3.02 2.37
N LEU A 11 17.78 1.89 2.48
CA LEU A 11 17.00 1.59 3.66
C LEU A 11 17.02 0.10 3.99
N LEU A 12 17.20 -0.21 5.26
CA LEU A 12 17.10 -1.55 5.83
C LEU A 12 15.98 -1.54 6.88
N LEU A 13 14.90 -2.25 6.62
CA LEU A 13 13.78 -2.43 7.54
C LEU A 13 13.96 -3.74 8.31
N LEU A 14 13.90 -3.67 9.64
CA LEU A 14 14.07 -4.83 10.54
C LEU A 14 12.79 -5.05 11.38
N PRO A 15 11.70 -5.52 10.77
CA PRO A 15 10.48 -5.84 11.50
C PRO A 15 10.61 -7.18 12.25
N GLN A 16 9.68 -7.44 13.16
CA GLN A 16 9.56 -8.77 13.77
C GLN A 16 9.08 -9.82 12.74
N TRP A 17 8.19 -9.40 11.82
CA TRP A 17 7.61 -10.24 10.79
C TRP A 17 7.61 -9.52 9.44
N VAL A 18 8.00 -10.22 8.39
CA VAL A 18 7.71 -9.83 7.00
C VAL A 18 6.65 -10.77 6.45
N VAL A 19 5.60 -10.22 5.84
CA VAL A 19 4.54 -11.00 5.19
C VAL A 19 4.56 -10.71 3.69
N PRO A 20 5.46 -11.38 2.94
CA PRO A 20 5.50 -11.25 1.50
C PRO A 20 4.40 -12.12 0.91
N VAL A 21 3.42 -11.54 0.26
CA VAL A 21 2.22 -12.26 -0.25
C VAL A 21 2.54 -13.51 -1.07
N GLU A 22 3.74 -13.59 -1.62
CA GLU A 22 4.19 -14.69 -2.49
C GLU A 22 4.76 -15.90 -1.74
N SER A 23 4.98 -15.81 -0.43
CA SER A 23 5.50 -16.94 0.37
C SER A 23 4.36 -17.69 1.07
N GLU A 24 4.63 -18.96 1.46
CA GLU A 24 3.66 -19.80 2.18
C GLU A 24 3.35 -19.32 3.62
N GLY A 25 3.85 -18.15 4.03
CA GLY A 25 3.54 -17.59 5.35
C GLY A 25 4.44 -16.44 5.76
N PRO A 26 4.25 -15.92 6.98
CA PRO A 26 5.05 -14.84 7.51
C PRO A 26 6.46 -15.29 7.84
N LEU A 27 7.44 -14.44 7.52
CA LEU A 27 8.87 -14.67 7.75
C LEU A 27 9.29 -13.96 9.04
N ALA A 28 9.61 -14.73 10.07
CA ALA A 28 10.13 -14.17 11.33
C ALA A 28 11.58 -13.73 11.18
N GLY A 29 11.96 -12.60 11.79
CA GLY A 29 13.35 -12.15 11.85
C GLY A 29 14.00 -11.88 10.50
N HIS A 30 13.19 -11.56 9.48
CA HIS A 30 13.67 -11.14 8.16
C HIS A 30 13.73 -9.62 8.06
N ALA A 31 14.60 -9.17 7.18
CA ALA A 31 14.73 -7.77 6.78
C ALA A 31 14.23 -7.55 5.38
N VAL A 32 13.82 -6.31 5.09
CA VAL A 32 13.56 -5.83 3.73
C VAL A 32 14.60 -4.76 3.43
N VAL A 33 15.31 -4.96 2.32
CA VAL A 33 16.34 -4.04 1.80
C VAL A 33 15.74 -3.25 0.66
N VAL A 34 15.90 -1.93 0.69
CA VAL A 34 15.38 -1.01 -0.33
C VAL A 34 16.51 -0.17 -0.89
N GLU A 35 16.54 -0.03 -2.22
CA GLU A 35 17.44 0.86 -2.94
C GLU A 35 16.68 1.47 -4.14
N ASP A 36 16.87 2.75 -4.40
CA ASP A 36 16.20 3.52 -5.46
C ASP A 36 14.66 3.33 -5.47
N GLY A 37 14.04 3.29 -4.28
CA GLY A 37 12.59 3.12 -4.14
C GLY A 37 12.07 1.72 -4.49
N ARG A 38 12.95 0.72 -4.64
CA ARG A 38 12.59 -0.66 -4.95
C ARG A 38 13.04 -1.60 -3.86
N ILE A 39 12.26 -2.65 -3.61
CA ILE A 39 12.68 -3.77 -2.76
C ILE A 39 13.77 -4.53 -3.52
N LEU A 40 14.98 -4.53 -2.96
CA LEU A 40 16.14 -5.19 -3.52
C LEU A 40 16.24 -6.64 -3.05
N ASP A 41 15.93 -6.88 -1.77
CA ASP A 41 16.04 -8.21 -1.17
C ASP A 41 15.11 -8.36 0.06
N VAL A 42 14.72 -9.61 0.35
CA VAL A 42 14.04 -10.01 1.58
C VAL A 42 14.76 -11.25 2.12
N LEU A 43 15.50 -11.10 3.21
CA LEU A 43 16.36 -12.15 3.72
C LEU A 43 16.47 -12.08 5.26
N PRO A 44 17.05 -13.11 5.94
CA PRO A 44 17.29 -13.05 7.38
C PRO A 44 18.03 -11.78 7.79
N ALA A 45 17.61 -11.17 8.90
CA ALA A 45 18.08 -9.84 9.31
C ALA A 45 19.60 -9.77 9.55
N ASP A 46 20.19 -10.83 10.09
CA ASP A 46 21.64 -10.95 10.29
C ASP A 46 22.40 -11.02 8.96
N ALA A 47 21.86 -11.76 7.99
CA ALA A 47 22.40 -11.83 6.65
C ALA A 47 22.30 -10.49 5.92
N ALA A 48 21.18 -9.77 6.08
CA ALA A 48 21.01 -8.44 5.52
C ALA A 48 22.04 -7.45 6.08
N GLN A 49 22.20 -7.42 7.39
CA GLN A 49 23.17 -6.55 8.07
C GLN A 49 24.63 -6.90 7.71
N ALA A 50 24.91 -8.16 7.41
CA ALA A 50 26.23 -8.58 6.96
C ALA A 50 26.52 -8.18 5.51
N ARG A 51 25.50 -8.20 4.65
CA ARG A 51 25.61 -8.04 3.18
C ARG A 51 25.46 -6.59 2.71
N TYR A 52 24.65 -5.79 3.41
CA TYR A 52 24.30 -4.44 2.98
C TYR A 52 24.82 -3.37 3.94
N ASP A 53 25.23 -2.22 3.36
CA ASP A 53 25.56 -0.99 4.07
C ASP A 53 24.47 0.04 3.75
N ALA A 54 23.47 0.11 4.62
CA ALA A 54 22.30 0.94 4.40
C ALA A 54 22.50 2.35 4.98
N VAL A 55 22.10 3.37 4.21
CA VAL A 55 22.09 4.77 4.65
C VAL A 55 21.22 4.93 5.90
N GLN A 56 20.07 4.23 5.94
CA GLN A 56 19.19 4.21 7.10
C GLN A 56 18.79 2.79 7.47
N THR A 57 18.86 2.48 8.77
CA THR A 57 18.36 1.21 9.32
C THR A 57 17.24 1.51 10.31
N LEU A 58 16.07 0.90 10.12
CA LEU A 58 14.90 1.06 10.98
C LEU A 58 14.57 -0.25 11.69
N PRO A 59 14.92 -0.39 12.98
CA PRO A 59 14.44 -1.47 13.82
C PRO A 59 12.93 -1.26 14.10
N LEU A 60 12.12 -2.29 13.85
CA LEU A 60 10.67 -2.25 14.00
C LEU A 60 10.18 -3.43 14.87
N PRO A 61 10.60 -3.49 16.15
CA PRO A 61 10.20 -4.56 17.04
C PRO A 61 8.69 -4.57 17.28
N GLY A 62 8.09 -5.76 17.36
CA GLY A 62 6.65 -5.92 17.54
C GLY A 62 5.80 -5.54 16.32
N ARG A 63 6.42 -5.30 15.16
CA ARG A 63 5.74 -4.89 13.94
C ARG A 63 5.77 -5.99 12.88
N ALA A 64 4.68 -6.07 12.11
CA ALA A 64 4.63 -6.82 10.86
C ALA A 64 4.74 -5.84 9.67
N LEU A 65 5.62 -6.15 8.73
CA LEU A 65 5.74 -5.43 7.47
C LEU A 65 4.96 -6.19 6.41
N ILE A 66 4.04 -5.50 5.76
CA ILE A 66 3.20 -6.02 4.67
C ILE A 66 3.37 -5.14 3.43
N PRO A 67 3.10 -5.64 2.21
CA PRO A 67 2.99 -4.79 1.03
C PRO A 67 1.93 -3.72 1.23
N GLY A 68 2.10 -2.57 0.58
CA GLY A 68 1.10 -1.52 0.56
C GLY A 68 -0.25 -2.04 0.04
N LEU A 69 -1.33 -1.68 0.71
CA LEU A 69 -2.67 -2.09 0.31
C LEU A 69 -3.07 -1.37 -0.96
N VAL A 70 -3.58 -2.11 -1.95
CA VAL A 70 -4.14 -1.58 -3.19
C VAL A 70 -5.67 -1.68 -3.10
N ASN A 71 -6.34 -0.54 -3.06
CA ASN A 71 -7.79 -0.49 -3.09
C ASN A 71 -8.27 -0.49 -4.54
N LEU A 72 -8.82 -1.60 -5.00
CA LEU A 72 -9.39 -1.76 -6.33
C LEU A 72 -10.92 -1.54 -6.36
N HIS A 73 -11.54 -1.28 -5.21
CA HIS A 73 -12.95 -0.98 -5.10
C HIS A 73 -13.15 0.27 -4.25
N GLY A 74 -13.61 1.33 -4.88
CA GLY A 74 -13.88 2.58 -4.18
C GLY A 74 -14.89 3.43 -4.93
N HIS A 75 -15.56 4.30 -4.18
CA HIS A 75 -16.59 5.22 -4.68
C HIS A 75 -16.19 6.68 -4.42
N ALA A 76 -14.90 6.98 -4.40
CA ALA A 76 -14.40 8.32 -4.05
C ALA A 76 -15.03 9.44 -4.89
N ALA A 77 -15.24 9.21 -6.19
CA ALA A 77 -15.88 10.19 -7.07
C ALA A 77 -17.34 10.52 -6.69
N MET A 78 -18.02 9.60 -5.97
CA MET A 78 -19.39 9.83 -5.49
C MET A 78 -19.47 10.90 -4.38
N SER A 79 -18.36 11.43 -3.90
CA SER A 79 -18.34 12.59 -3.02
C SER A 79 -19.15 13.78 -3.58
N LEU A 80 -19.22 13.90 -4.92
CA LEU A 80 -20.06 14.91 -5.61
C LEU A 80 -21.56 14.65 -5.47
N PHE A 81 -21.98 13.45 -5.07
CA PHE A 81 -23.38 13.10 -4.77
C PHE A 81 -23.67 13.07 -3.26
N ARG A 82 -22.80 13.59 -2.43
CA ARG A 82 -22.99 13.62 -0.98
C ARG A 82 -24.30 14.33 -0.63
N GLY A 83 -25.14 13.67 0.19
CA GLY A 83 -26.47 14.17 0.58
C GLY A 83 -27.55 14.01 -0.51
N TYR A 84 -27.25 13.29 -1.59
CA TYR A 84 -28.21 13.09 -2.66
C TYR A 84 -29.09 11.86 -2.40
N ALA A 85 -30.34 12.08 -1.99
CA ALA A 85 -31.38 11.06 -1.80
C ALA A 85 -31.02 10.01 -0.72
N ASP A 86 -30.55 10.45 0.45
CA ASP A 86 -30.05 9.58 1.53
C ASP A 86 -31.13 8.71 2.22
N ASP A 87 -32.43 9.05 2.07
CA ASP A 87 -33.53 8.43 2.82
C ASP A 87 -34.20 7.25 2.08
N LEU A 88 -33.57 6.70 1.06
CA LEU A 88 -34.14 5.62 0.26
C LEU A 88 -33.53 4.25 0.58
N PRO A 89 -34.35 3.17 0.49
CA PRO A 89 -33.78 1.81 0.49
C PRO A 89 -32.76 1.64 -0.63
N LEU A 90 -31.72 0.81 -0.41
CA LEU A 90 -30.55 0.68 -1.29
C LEU A 90 -30.92 0.53 -2.78
N MET A 91 -31.82 -0.38 -3.12
CA MET A 91 -32.14 -0.65 -4.52
C MET A 91 -32.93 0.48 -5.18
N ALA A 92 -33.83 1.14 -4.44
CA ALA A 92 -34.52 2.33 -4.92
C ALA A 92 -33.53 3.50 -5.09
N TRP A 93 -32.64 3.69 -4.12
CA TRP A 93 -31.56 4.67 -4.19
C TRP A 93 -30.67 4.48 -5.42
N LEU A 94 -30.22 3.25 -5.69
CA LEU A 94 -29.38 2.95 -6.85
C LEU A 94 -30.15 3.15 -8.17
N ASN A 95 -31.32 2.49 -8.33
CA ASN A 95 -32.04 2.45 -9.60
C ASN A 95 -32.66 3.81 -9.99
N ASP A 96 -33.22 4.51 -9.01
CA ASP A 96 -34.05 5.67 -9.27
C ASP A 96 -33.27 7.00 -9.15
N ARG A 97 -32.10 6.96 -8.49
CA ARG A 97 -31.35 8.18 -8.21
C ARG A 97 -29.88 8.08 -8.68
N ILE A 98 -29.10 7.16 -8.15
CA ILE A 98 -27.65 7.16 -8.36
C ILE A 98 -27.29 6.80 -9.81
N TRP A 99 -27.72 5.65 -10.31
CA TRP A 99 -27.37 5.25 -11.68
C TRP A 99 -27.89 6.22 -12.77
N PRO A 100 -29.10 6.79 -12.68
CA PRO A 100 -29.50 7.86 -13.59
C PRO A 100 -28.63 9.12 -13.49
N ALA A 101 -28.23 9.52 -12.28
CA ALA A 101 -27.35 10.66 -12.07
C ALA A 101 -25.94 10.40 -12.59
N GLU A 102 -25.38 9.22 -12.31
CA GLU A 102 -24.09 8.80 -12.85
C GLU A 102 -24.10 8.79 -14.38
N LYS A 103 -25.10 8.19 -14.99
CA LYS A 103 -25.24 8.17 -16.45
C LYS A 103 -25.27 9.57 -17.07
N LYS A 104 -25.79 10.55 -16.33
CA LYS A 104 -25.90 11.93 -16.79
C LYS A 104 -24.64 12.76 -16.56
N HIS A 105 -23.94 12.53 -15.46
CA HIS A 105 -22.91 13.46 -14.96
C HIS A 105 -21.49 12.88 -14.97
N VAL A 106 -21.32 11.54 -14.95
CA VAL A 106 -19.99 10.96 -14.90
C VAL A 106 -19.20 11.28 -16.16
N SER A 107 -18.04 11.84 -15.95
CA SER A 107 -17.04 12.19 -16.95
C SER A 107 -15.65 12.05 -16.33
N GLU A 108 -14.60 12.14 -17.10
CA GLU A 108 -13.24 12.14 -16.58
C GLU A 108 -13.03 13.26 -15.55
N ALA A 109 -13.54 14.46 -15.83
CA ALA A 109 -13.47 15.59 -14.91
C ALA A 109 -14.27 15.31 -13.62
N PHE A 110 -15.47 14.73 -13.73
CA PHE A 110 -16.27 14.35 -12.56
C PHE A 110 -15.52 13.37 -11.66
N VAL A 111 -14.94 12.31 -12.24
CA VAL A 111 -14.19 11.30 -11.48
C VAL A 111 -12.98 11.93 -10.80
N ARG A 112 -12.20 12.71 -11.54
CA ARG A 112 -11.01 13.40 -10.99
C ARG A 112 -11.40 14.35 -9.86
N ASP A 113 -12.32 15.24 -10.10
CA ASP A 113 -12.67 16.32 -9.16
C ASP A 113 -13.35 15.74 -7.91
N GLY A 114 -14.26 14.76 -8.08
CA GLY A 114 -14.91 14.08 -6.96
C GLY A 114 -13.94 13.24 -6.12
N THR A 115 -12.91 12.67 -6.73
CA THR A 115 -11.88 11.92 -6.00
C THR A 115 -10.94 12.83 -5.21
N LEU A 116 -10.72 14.06 -5.67
CA LEU A 116 -9.85 15.05 -5.00
C LEU A 116 -10.56 15.79 -3.86
N LEU A 117 -11.90 15.69 -3.76
CA LEU A 117 -12.61 16.26 -2.62
C LEU A 117 -12.33 15.44 -1.34
N PRO A 118 -12.03 16.08 -0.21
CA PRO A 118 -11.79 15.42 1.08
C PRO A 118 -13.08 14.82 1.68
#